data_41c47ee08de4180afb2de382c6ff4915
#
_entry.id   41c47ee08de4180afb2de382c6ff4915
#
_cell.length_a   1.000
_cell.length_b   1.000
_cell.length_c   1.000
_cell.angle_alpha   90.00
_cell.angle_beta   90.00
_cell.angle_gamma   90.00
#
_symmetry.space_group_name_H-M   'P 1'
#
loop_
_entity.id
_entity.type
_entity.pdbx_description
1 polymer ?
#
loop_
_entity_poly.entity_id
_entity_poly.type
_entity_poly.pdbx_seq_one_letter_code
_entity_poly.pdbx_strand_id
1 'polypeptide(L)'
;PELKPRPATSELRFDSRAQARCKMNFTAENWQETGKDRPHVVEHRKTASRSGLNYVTDGVAGITRRRAGKGWAYYYPDGTRITDREERRRLGSLAIPPAWTDVWICPDPKGHIQATARDARGRKQYRYHTTYREARDHSKFRRMLEFSEVLPAIRERVERDLRGPELSRRQILAATVRLLDKTLIRVGNDEYAKGNRSYGLTTLRRQHVKIDGSVLRFTFRGKSGVQQAFSVTDKRIARIVQSCQDLPGWELFKYVNGDGKRQSITSDDVNEYLRQVGGHKVSAKDFRTWGGTILAAVALREVGPAPTKREATRNINRAIDEVAERLGNTRA
;
A
#
# COMPACT_ATOMS: atom_id res chain seq x y z
N PRO A 1 -72.16 0.42 18.23
CA PRO A 1 -71.35 1.48 17.67
C PRO A 1 -70.19 0.92 16.85
N GLU A 2 -70.44 0.98 15.56
CA GLU A 2 -69.53 0.44 14.54
C GLU A 2 -68.32 1.31 14.35
N LEU A 3 -67.13 0.71 14.38
CA LEU A 3 -65.85 1.35 14.04
C LEU A 3 -65.71 1.40 12.51
N LYS A 4 -65.65 2.65 11.99
CA LYS A 4 -65.34 2.90 10.57
C LYS A 4 -63.91 2.51 10.24
N PRO A 5 -63.63 1.91 9.06
CA PRO A 5 -62.28 1.56 8.62
C PRO A 5 -61.51 2.82 8.22
N ARG A 6 -60.19 2.83 8.54
CA ARG A 6 -59.22 3.85 8.11
C ARG A 6 -58.96 3.75 6.60
N PRO A 7 -58.74 4.86 5.90
CA PRO A 7 -58.42 4.81 4.47
C PRO A 7 -57.02 4.25 4.22
N ALA A 8 -56.88 3.55 3.09
CA ALA A 8 -55.70 2.91 2.60
C ALA A 8 -54.56 3.90 2.37
N THR A 9 -53.35 3.39 2.62
CA THR A 9 -52.05 4.00 2.38
C THR A 9 -51.96 4.62 0.98
N SER A 10 -51.73 5.93 0.92
CA SER A 10 -51.36 6.64 -0.30
C SER A 10 -50.03 6.07 -0.83
N GLU A 11 -50.07 5.55 -2.04
CA GLU A 11 -48.89 5.20 -2.82
C GLU A 11 -47.97 6.43 -2.96
N LEU A 12 -46.80 6.35 -2.34
CA LEU A 12 -45.71 7.27 -2.59
C LEU A 12 -45.27 7.04 -4.04
N ARG A 13 -45.73 7.89 -4.94
CA ARG A 13 -45.17 7.99 -6.30
C ARG A 13 -43.74 8.45 -6.19
N PHE A 14 -42.83 7.49 -6.33
CA PHE A 14 -41.42 7.79 -6.55
C PHE A 14 -41.29 8.63 -7.82
N ASP A 15 -40.69 9.82 -7.69
CA ASP A 15 -40.37 10.66 -8.84
C ASP A 15 -39.30 10.00 -9.72
N SER A 16 -39.76 9.28 -10.73
CA SER A 16 -38.94 8.62 -11.75
C SER A 16 -38.05 9.58 -12.55
N ARG A 17 -38.30 10.90 -12.46
CA ARG A 17 -37.47 11.93 -13.13
C ARG A 17 -36.16 12.22 -12.42
N ALA A 18 -36.07 12.06 -11.08
CA ALA A 18 -34.84 12.20 -10.34
C ALA A 18 -33.86 11.04 -10.62
N GLN A 19 -34.39 9.81 -10.77
CA GLN A 19 -33.59 8.65 -11.18
C GLN A 19 -33.16 8.68 -12.66
N ALA A 20 -33.99 9.26 -13.54
CA ALA A 20 -33.65 9.41 -14.95
C ALA A 20 -32.56 10.43 -15.23
N ARG A 21 -32.42 11.49 -14.43
CA ARG A 21 -31.33 12.47 -14.57
C ARG A 21 -29.99 11.95 -14.03
N CYS A 22 -29.96 11.00 -13.12
CA CYS A 22 -28.73 10.36 -12.65
C CYS A 22 -28.24 9.24 -13.60
N LYS A 23 -29.04 8.83 -14.57
CA LYS A 23 -28.69 7.90 -15.65
C LYS A 23 -28.04 8.58 -16.85
N MET A 24 -27.25 9.63 -16.64
CA MET A 24 -26.30 10.03 -17.67
C MET A 24 -25.24 8.91 -17.80
N ASN A 25 -25.46 8.06 -18.79
CA ASN A 25 -24.62 7.05 -19.40
C ASN A 25 -23.22 6.86 -18.78
N PHE A 26 -23.16 6.25 -17.58
CA PHE A 26 -21.97 5.59 -17.07
C PHE A 26 -21.90 4.19 -17.69
N THR A 27 -21.82 4.10 -19.00
CA THR A 27 -21.48 2.86 -19.69
C THR A 27 -19.97 2.65 -19.60
N ALA A 28 -19.55 1.40 -19.53
CA ALA A 28 -18.14 1.01 -19.52
C ALA A 28 -17.32 1.57 -20.69
N GLU A 29 -17.98 2.06 -21.73
CA GLU A 29 -17.40 2.60 -22.98
C GLU A 29 -16.83 4.04 -22.86
N ASN A 30 -17.19 4.81 -21.83
CA ASN A 30 -16.65 6.16 -21.62
C ASN A 30 -15.30 6.19 -20.87
N TRP A 31 -14.72 5.04 -20.58
CA TRP A 31 -13.42 4.92 -19.94
C TRP A 31 -12.34 4.74 -21.00
N GLN A 32 -12.01 5.80 -21.75
CA GLN A 32 -10.94 5.73 -22.74
C GLN A 32 -9.60 5.37 -22.10
N GLU A 33 -9.01 4.32 -22.65
CA GLU A 33 -7.69 3.80 -22.36
C GLU A 33 -6.63 4.85 -22.69
N THR A 34 -6.08 5.48 -21.68
CA THR A 34 -4.85 6.26 -21.82
C THR A 34 -3.68 5.43 -21.33
N GLY A 35 -3.00 4.76 -22.27
CA GLY A 35 -1.74 4.09 -22.05
C GLY A 35 -1.85 2.60 -21.69
N LYS A 36 -0.84 1.81 -22.08
CA LYS A 36 -0.69 0.37 -21.76
C LYS A 36 -0.94 0.13 -20.29
N ASP A 37 -2.00 -0.60 -19.95
CA ASP A 37 -2.41 -0.89 -18.59
C ASP A 37 -1.23 -1.47 -17.79
N ARG A 38 -0.76 -0.73 -16.79
CA ARG A 38 0.26 -1.23 -15.87
C ARG A 38 -0.30 -2.48 -15.18
N PRO A 39 0.49 -3.53 -14.95
CA PRO A 39 0.00 -4.82 -14.41
C PRO A 39 -0.87 -4.70 -13.16
N HIS A 40 -0.60 -3.71 -12.29
CA HIS A 40 -1.40 -3.44 -11.11
C HIS A 40 -2.80 -2.90 -11.42
N VAL A 41 -2.97 -2.13 -12.51
CA VAL A 41 -4.28 -1.60 -12.94
C VAL A 41 -5.16 -2.75 -13.42
N VAL A 42 -4.60 -3.68 -14.20
CA VAL A 42 -5.30 -4.89 -14.66
C VAL A 42 -5.78 -5.73 -13.47
N GLU A 43 -4.95 -5.91 -12.45
CA GLU A 43 -5.32 -6.67 -11.25
C GLU A 43 -6.44 -5.98 -10.46
N HIS A 44 -6.37 -4.66 -10.31
CA HIS A 44 -7.42 -3.87 -9.64
C HIS A 44 -8.75 -3.97 -10.37
N ARG A 45 -8.75 -3.87 -11.72
CA ARG A 45 -9.94 -4.02 -12.57
C ARG A 45 -10.56 -5.42 -12.44
N LYS A 46 -9.73 -6.47 -12.52
CA LYS A 46 -10.18 -7.86 -12.30
C LYS A 46 -10.77 -8.08 -10.91
N THR A 47 -10.16 -7.51 -9.87
CA THR A 47 -10.66 -7.64 -8.50
C THR A 47 -12.00 -6.93 -8.33
N ALA A 48 -12.16 -5.71 -8.87
CA ALA A 48 -13.42 -4.98 -8.83
C ALA A 48 -14.54 -5.78 -9.52
N SER A 49 -14.30 -6.24 -10.75
CA SER A 49 -15.26 -7.05 -11.53
C SER A 49 -15.67 -8.33 -10.80
N ARG A 50 -14.72 -9.10 -10.26
CA ARG A 50 -15.00 -10.32 -9.47
C ARG A 50 -15.82 -10.07 -8.20
N SER A 51 -15.75 -8.84 -7.68
CA SER A 51 -16.51 -8.41 -6.50
C SER A 51 -17.86 -7.77 -6.85
N GLY A 52 -18.30 -7.83 -8.12
CA GLY A 52 -19.53 -7.21 -8.61
C GLY A 52 -19.49 -5.68 -8.57
N LEU A 53 -18.31 -5.09 -8.63
CA LEU A 53 -18.07 -3.66 -8.55
C LEU A 53 -17.51 -3.10 -9.85
N ASN A 54 -17.76 -1.82 -10.09
CA ASN A 54 -17.25 -1.09 -11.22
C ASN A 54 -15.85 -0.55 -10.90
N TYR A 55 -14.92 -0.71 -11.84
CA TYR A 55 -13.62 -0.06 -11.76
C TYR A 55 -13.79 1.41 -12.11
N VAL A 56 -13.42 2.33 -11.21
CA VAL A 56 -13.57 3.78 -11.38
C VAL A 56 -12.27 4.50 -11.05
N THR A 57 -12.08 5.69 -11.61
CA THR A 57 -10.97 6.58 -11.26
C THR A 57 -11.53 7.97 -10.92
N ASP A 58 -10.80 8.74 -10.16
CA ASP A 58 -11.14 10.12 -9.82
C ASP A 58 -10.72 11.15 -10.90
N GLY A 59 -10.36 10.67 -12.09
CA GLY A 59 -10.15 11.52 -13.27
C GLY A 59 -11.43 12.00 -13.92
N VAL A 60 -12.59 11.49 -13.48
CA VAL A 60 -13.92 11.92 -13.95
C VAL A 60 -14.61 12.80 -12.93
N ALA A 61 -15.59 13.58 -13.39
CA ALA A 61 -16.39 14.43 -12.53
C ALA A 61 -17.11 13.59 -11.44
N GLY A 62 -16.99 14.00 -10.19
CA GLY A 62 -17.56 13.31 -9.03
C GLY A 62 -18.36 14.23 -8.13
N ILE A 63 -18.98 13.64 -7.13
CA ILE A 63 -19.68 14.39 -6.07
C ILE A 63 -18.63 15.12 -5.22
N THR A 64 -18.92 16.38 -4.90
CA THR A 64 -18.09 17.22 -4.03
C THR A 64 -18.79 17.52 -2.72
N ARG A 65 -18.04 17.93 -1.69
CA ARG A 65 -18.64 18.41 -0.44
C ARG A 65 -18.22 19.83 -0.12
N ARG A 66 -19.12 20.61 0.48
CA ARG A 66 -18.86 21.97 0.97
C ARG A 66 -19.31 22.09 2.42
N ARG A 67 -18.62 22.91 3.20
CA ARG A 67 -19.02 23.17 4.59
C ARG A 67 -20.41 23.80 4.63
N ALA A 68 -21.28 23.28 5.51
CA ALA A 68 -22.62 23.81 5.72
C ALA A 68 -22.95 23.78 7.22
N GLY A 69 -22.78 24.91 7.89
CA GLY A 69 -22.89 25.01 9.34
C GLY A 69 -21.95 24.06 10.08
N LYS A 70 -22.50 23.22 10.97
CA LYS A 70 -21.75 22.20 11.71
C LYS A 70 -21.47 20.92 10.90
N GLY A 71 -22.00 20.80 9.68
CA GLY A 71 -21.91 19.59 8.83
C GLY A 71 -21.40 19.85 7.42
N TRP A 72 -21.82 19.01 6.50
CA TRP A 72 -21.45 19.03 5.10
C TRP A 72 -22.67 18.99 4.19
N ALA A 73 -22.65 19.81 3.14
CA ALA A 73 -23.55 19.71 1.99
C ALA A 73 -22.80 19.04 0.83
N TYR A 74 -23.49 18.21 0.08
CA TYR A 74 -22.95 17.46 -1.05
C TYR A 74 -23.59 17.95 -2.35
N TYR A 75 -22.81 17.93 -3.42
CA TYR A 75 -23.21 18.45 -4.72
C TYR A 75 -22.82 17.45 -5.82
N TYR A 76 -23.76 17.21 -6.73
CA TYR A 76 -23.49 16.46 -7.96
C TYR A 76 -22.47 17.17 -8.86
N PRO A 77 -21.90 16.50 -9.89
CA PRO A 77 -20.98 17.12 -10.83
C PRO A 77 -21.54 18.35 -11.57
N ASP A 78 -22.85 18.40 -11.77
CA ASP A 78 -23.57 19.53 -12.38
C ASP A 78 -23.77 20.72 -11.42
N GLY A 79 -23.31 20.62 -10.19
CA GLY A 79 -23.47 21.64 -9.16
C GLY A 79 -24.81 21.56 -8.39
N THR A 80 -25.70 20.64 -8.74
CA THR A 80 -26.98 20.46 -8.03
C THR A 80 -26.75 19.92 -6.63
N ARG A 81 -27.40 20.53 -5.64
CA ARG A 81 -27.29 20.08 -4.24
C ARG A 81 -28.02 18.76 -4.03
N ILE A 82 -27.38 17.82 -3.37
CA ILE A 82 -27.96 16.52 -3.01
C ILE A 82 -28.87 16.69 -1.79
N THR A 83 -30.17 16.50 -2.00
CA THR A 83 -31.22 16.58 -0.95
C THR A 83 -31.76 15.20 -0.57
N ASP A 84 -31.58 14.20 -1.43
CA ASP A 84 -32.04 12.84 -1.19
C ASP A 84 -31.46 12.27 0.11
N ARG A 85 -32.33 11.68 0.93
CA ARG A 85 -31.97 11.22 2.28
C ARG A 85 -31.10 9.98 2.26
N GLU A 86 -31.35 9.07 1.33
CA GLU A 86 -30.60 7.81 1.22
C GLU A 86 -29.19 8.08 0.69
N GLU A 87 -29.09 8.91 -0.35
CA GLU A 87 -27.80 9.30 -0.88
C GLU A 87 -26.96 10.07 0.15
N ARG A 88 -27.56 11.00 0.88
CA ARG A 88 -26.88 11.70 1.99
C ARG A 88 -26.41 10.75 3.08
N ARG A 89 -27.19 9.69 3.38
CA ARG A 89 -26.78 8.65 4.34
C ARG A 89 -25.57 7.88 3.80
N ARG A 90 -25.58 7.46 2.54
CA ARG A 90 -24.47 6.80 1.86
C ARG A 90 -23.21 7.66 1.94
N LEU A 91 -23.29 8.92 1.55
CA LEU A 91 -22.15 9.85 1.55
C LEU A 91 -21.60 10.09 2.96
N GLY A 92 -22.48 10.18 3.96
CA GLY A 92 -22.09 10.30 5.37
C GLY A 92 -21.39 9.06 5.91
N SER A 93 -21.83 7.86 5.48
CA SER A 93 -21.24 6.58 5.91
C SER A 93 -19.80 6.36 5.42
N LEU A 94 -19.36 7.11 4.41
CA LEU A 94 -17.97 7.07 3.95
C LEU A 94 -16.97 7.60 4.99
N ALA A 95 -17.48 8.30 6.02
CA ALA A 95 -16.70 8.80 7.14
C ALA A 95 -15.41 9.53 6.69
N ILE A 96 -15.57 10.44 5.71
CA ILE A 96 -14.43 11.21 5.19
C ILE A 96 -14.01 12.25 6.22
N PRO A 97 -12.77 12.21 6.75
CA PRO A 97 -12.33 13.11 7.80
C PRO A 97 -12.57 14.59 7.47
N PRO A 98 -12.98 15.41 8.45
CA PRO A 98 -13.22 16.85 8.23
C PRO A 98 -12.02 17.62 7.69
N ALA A 99 -10.81 17.23 8.12
CA ALA A 99 -9.53 17.84 7.73
C ALA A 99 -9.07 17.50 6.30
N TRP A 100 -9.77 16.60 5.60
CA TRP A 100 -9.40 16.25 4.24
C TRP A 100 -9.93 17.28 3.24
N THR A 101 -9.07 17.68 2.30
CA THR A 101 -9.33 18.63 1.21
C THR A 101 -9.42 17.92 -0.14
N ASP A 102 -9.79 18.63 -1.21
CA ASP A 102 -9.90 18.12 -2.58
C ASP A 102 -10.69 16.81 -2.65
N VAL A 103 -11.85 16.81 -1.99
CA VAL A 103 -12.67 15.60 -1.87
C VAL A 103 -13.43 15.35 -3.15
N TRP A 104 -13.14 14.23 -3.77
CA TRP A 104 -13.91 13.61 -4.84
C TRP A 104 -14.64 12.38 -4.28
N ILE A 105 -15.94 12.25 -4.56
CA ILE A 105 -16.74 11.09 -4.17
C ILE A 105 -17.37 10.48 -5.42
N CYS A 106 -17.29 9.16 -5.53
CA CYS A 106 -17.84 8.41 -6.64
C CYS A 106 -19.38 8.54 -6.67
N PRO A 107 -19.96 8.98 -7.79
CA PRO A 107 -21.41 8.99 -7.95
C PRO A 107 -22.03 7.59 -7.97
N ASP A 108 -21.25 6.58 -8.42
CA ASP A 108 -21.68 5.21 -8.48
C ASP A 108 -21.49 4.50 -7.14
N PRO A 109 -22.58 4.03 -6.47
CA PRO A 109 -22.48 3.25 -5.24
C PRO A 109 -21.67 1.96 -5.39
N LYS A 110 -21.60 1.39 -6.61
CA LYS A 110 -20.82 0.20 -6.93
C LYS A 110 -19.39 0.50 -7.40
N GLY A 111 -18.94 1.75 -7.37
CA GLY A 111 -17.56 2.09 -7.69
C GLY A 111 -16.58 1.47 -6.68
N HIS A 112 -15.51 0.81 -7.13
CA HIS A 112 -14.54 0.18 -6.22
C HIS A 112 -13.78 1.20 -5.35
N ILE A 113 -13.58 2.43 -5.86
CA ILE A 113 -13.16 3.60 -5.06
C ILE A 113 -14.42 4.42 -4.79
N GLN A 114 -14.75 4.64 -3.54
CA GLN A 114 -15.90 5.41 -3.11
C GLN A 114 -15.56 6.89 -2.89
N ALA A 115 -14.34 7.21 -2.46
CA ALA A 115 -13.86 8.59 -2.41
C ALA A 115 -12.33 8.67 -2.49
N THR A 116 -11.84 9.80 -2.99
CA THR A 116 -10.45 10.23 -2.83
C THR A 116 -10.41 11.63 -2.22
N ALA A 117 -9.30 11.96 -1.56
CA ALA A 117 -9.09 13.29 -0.96
C ALA A 117 -7.60 13.50 -0.66
N ARG A 118 -7.24 14.70 -0.18
CA ARG A 118 -5.91 14.97 0.38
C ARG A 118 -5.99 15.16 1.88
N ASP A 119 -5.06 14.53 2.60
CA ASP A 119 -4.93 14.74 4.05
C ASP A 119 -4.23 16.06 4.37
N ALA A 120 -4.10 16.41 5.67
CA ALA A 120 -3.43 17.63 6.13
C ALA A 120 -1.96 17.77 5.69
N ARG A 121 -1.32 16.69 5.20
CA ARG A 121 0.03 16.70 4.63
C ARG A 121 0.03 16.72 3.10
N GLY A 122 -1.11 16.97 2.45
CA GLY A 122 -1.28 16.98 1.00
C GLY A 122 -1.23 15.60 0.33
N ARG A 123 -1.20 14.50 1.11
CA ARG A 123 -1.11 13.15 0.57
C ARG A 123 -2.48 12.66 0.12
N LYS A 124 -2.56 12.07 -1.07
CA LYS A 124 -3.79 11.46 -1.60
C LYS A 124 -4.20 10.27 -0.75
N GLN A 125 -5.44 10.28 -0.32
CA GLN A 125 -6.09 9.25 0.49
C GLN A 125 -7.26 8.65 -0.27
N TYR A 126 -7.62 7.40 0.06
CA TYR A 126 -8.64 6.63 -0.65
C TYR A 126 -9.63 6.03 0.33
N ARG A 127 -10.92 6.02 -0.05
CA ARG A 127 -11.97 5.22 0.56
C ARG A 127 -12.45 4.19 -0.46
N TYR A 128 -12.15 2.95 -0.21
CA TYR A 128 -12.59 1.84 -1.06
C TYR A 128 -13.95 1.31 -0.61
N HIS A 129 -14.69 0.73 -1.54
CA HIS A 129 -15.88 -0.03 -1.24
C HIS A 129 -15.56 -1.18 -0.28
N THR A 130 -16.44 -1.48 0.67
CA THR A 130 -16.19 -2.51 1.71
C THR A 130 -15.88 -3.86 1.09
N THR A 131 -16.74 -4.34 0.16
CA THR A 131 -16.54 -5.61 -0.55
C THR A 131 -15.22 -5.66 -1.32
N TYR A 132 -14.80 -4.54 -1.92
CA TYR A 132 -13.51 -4.47 -2.59
C TYR A 132 -12.34 -4.62 -1.61
N ARG A 133 -12.43 -3.99 -0.45
CA ARG A 133 -11.41 -4.09 0.60
C ARG A 133 -11.31 -5.51 1.13
N GLU A 134 -12.44 -6.16 1.41
CA GLU A 134 -12.50 -7.56 1.85
C GLU A 134 -11.88 -8.51 0.80
N ALA A 135 -12.26 -8.39 -0.48
CA ALA A 135 -11.67 -9.18 -1.56
C ALA A 135 -10.15 -8.97 -1.68
N ARG A 136 -9.67 -7.74 -1.46
CA ARG A 136 -8.25 -7.42 -1.43
C ARG A 136 -7.53 -8.02 -0.23
N ASP A 137 -8.15 -8.03 0.94
CA ASP A 137 -7.58 -8.63 2.15
C ASP A 137 -7.48 -10.15 2.00
N HIS A 138 -8.51 -10.83 1.49
CA HIS A 138 -8.46 -12.27 1.17
C HIS A 138 -7.35 -12.60 0.16
N SER A 139 -7.21 -11.80 -0.91
CA SER A 139 -6.15 -12.00 -1.90
C SER A 139 -4.76 -11.79 -1.31
N LYS A 140 -4.62 -10.88 -0.35
CA LYS A 140 -3.36 -10.63 0.37
C LYS A 140 -2.92 -11.84 1.20
N PHE A 141 -3.83 -12.48 1.93
CA PHE A 141 -3.50 -13.67 2.72
C PHE A 141 -3.09 -14.84 1.85
N ARG A 142 -3.84 -15.13 0.77
CA ARG A 142 -3.45 -16.17 -0.19
C ARG A 142 -2.07 -15.90 -0.79
N ARG A 143 -1.79 -14.66 -1.18
CA ARG A 143 -0.50 -14.25 -1.72
C ARG A 143 0.65 -14.42 -0.73
N MET A 144 0.40 -14.31 0.57
CA MET A 144 1.41 -14.60 1.59
C MET A 144 1.78 -16.08 1.64
N LEU A 145 0.80 -16.98 1.49
CA LEU A 145 1.08 -18.43 1.39
C LEU A 145 1.89 -18.72 0.12
N GLU A 146 1.45 -18.20 -1.04
CA GLU A 146 2.19 -18.32 -2.31
C GLU A 146 3.64 -17.79 -2.16
N PHE A 147 3.83 -16.68 -1.45
CA PHE A 147 5.16 -16.14 -1.18
C PHE A 147 5.99 -17.05 -0.28
N SER A 148 5.41 -17.65 0.75
CA SER A 148 6.13 -18.56 1.64
C SER A 148 6.68 -19.80 0.91
N GLU A 149 5.96 -20.29 -0.09
CA GLU A 149 6.36 -21.44 -0.92
C GLU A 149 7.58 -21.12 -1.80
N VAL A 150 7.68 -19.90 -2.32
CA VAL A 150 8.79 -19.49 -3.21
C VAL A 150 9.98 -18.88 -2.45
N LEU A 151 9.81 -18.49 -1.19
CA LEU A 151 10.85 -17.85 -0.39
C LEU A 151 12.12 -18.70 -0.25
N PRO A 152 12.07 -20.05 -0.04
CA PRO A 152 13.27 -20.88 -0.02
C PRO A 152 14.07 -20.80 -1.32
N ALA A 153 13.42 -20.86 -2.49
CA ALA A 153 14.07 -20.74 -3.79
C ALA A 153 14.71 -19.35 -4.00
N ILE A 154 14.05 -18.29 -3.52
CA ILE A 154 14.62 -16.94 -3.53
C ILE A 154 15.89 -16.89 -2.68
N ARG A 155 15.87 -17.44 -1.46
CA ARG A 155 17.02 -17.49 -0.56
C ARG A 155 18.18 -18.27 -1.15
N GLU A 156 17.91 -19.42 -1.76
CA GLU A 156 18.93 -20.23 -2.44
C GLU A 156 19.57 -19.46 -3.61
N ARG A 157 18.75 -18.79 -4.43
CA ARG A 157 19.24 -17.96 -5.53
C ARG A 157 20.10 -16.80 -5.03
N VAL A 158 19.67 -16.13 -3.96
CA VAL A 158 20.45 -15.05 -3.31
C VAL A 158 21.79 -15.58 -2.81
N GLU A 159 21.84 -16.75 -2.14
CA GLU A 159 23.10 -17.36 -1.69
C GLU A 159 24.06 -17.64 -2.84
N ARG A 160 23.55 -18.11 -3.97
CA ARG A 160 24.33 -18.38 -5.17
C ARG A 160 24.89 -17.09 -5.77
N ASP A 161 24.03 -16.09 -5.95
CA ASP A 161 24.38 -14.84 -6.62
C ASP A 161 25.30 -13.95 -5.75
N LEU A 162 25.27 -14.09 -4.42
CA LEU A 162 26.22 -13.45 -3.51
C LEU A 162 27.67 -13.93 -3.70
N ARG A 163 27.87 -15.09 -4.31
CA ARG A 163 29.21 -15.65 -4.64
C ARG A 163 29.69 -15.22 -6.01
N GLY A 164 28.87 -14.50 -6.76
CA GLY A 164 29.19 -14.03 -8.11
C GLY A 164 30.32 -12.99 -8.14
N PRO A 165 30.67 -12.53 -9.35
CA PRO A 165 31.72 -11.52 -9.53
C PRO A 165 31.45 -10.26 -8.70
N GLU A 166 32.53 -9.71 -8.14
CA GLU A 166 32.49 -8.54 -7.30
C GLU A 166 31.91 -7.34 -8.05
N LEU A 167 31.04 -6.59 -7.36
CA LEU A 167 30.35 -5.42 -7.89
C LEU A 167 29.50 -5.68 -9.15
N SER A 168 29.22 -6.95 -9.48
CA SER A 168 28.29 -7.25 -10.56
C SER A 168 26.85 -6.87 -10.17
N ARG A 169 26.04 -6.47 -11.15
CA ARG A 169 24.62 -6.14 -10.93
C ARG A 169 23.88 -7.23 -10.14
N ARG A 170 24.13 -8.50 -10.50
CA ARG A 170 23.49 -9.66 -9.85
C ARG A 170 23.90 -9.80 -8.39
N GLN A 171 25.18 -9.63 -8.06
CA GLN A 171 25.68 -9.69 -6.68
C GLN A 171 25.07 -8.57 -5.81
N ILE A 172 25.00 -7.33 -6.33
CA ILE A 172 24.44 -6.20 -5.60
C ILE A 172 22.92 -6.36 -5.37
N LEU A 173 22.20 -6.88 -6.36
CA LEU A 173 20.77 -7.23 -6.21
C LEU A 173 20.57 -8.31 -5.15
N ALA A 174 21.38 -9.37 -5.17
CA ALA A 174 21.33 -10.42 -4.16
C ALA A 174 21.63 -9.89 -2.75
N ALA A 175 22.63 -9.01 -2.59
CA ALA A 175 22.94 -8.36 -1.31
C ALA A 175 21.76 -7.50 -0.81
N THR A 176 21.13 -6.78 -1.72
CA THR A 176 19.94 -5.97 -1.41
C THR A 176 18.77 -6.83 -0.97
N VAL A 177 18.48 -7.94 -1.67
CA VAL A 177 17.40 -8.87 -1.28
C VAL A 177 17.71 -9.56 0.04
N ARG A 178 18.96 -9.94 0.31
CA ARG A 178 19.39 -10.47 1.60
C ARG A 178 19.11 -9.49 2.74
N LEU A 179 19.37 -8.21 2.53
CA LEU A 179 19.07 -7.17 3.52
C LEU A 179 17.57 -6.98 3.68
N LEU A 180 16.77 -7.02 2.61
CA LEU A 180 15.30 -7.01 2.71
C LEU A 180 14.78 -8.16 3.58
N ASP A 181 15.26 -9.38 3.35
CA ASP A 181 14.84 -10.59 4.09
C ASP A 181 15.22 -10.49 5.58
N LYS A 182 16.43 -10.01 5.90
CA LYS A 182 16.92 -9.90 7.29
C LYS A 182 16.31 -8.72 8.06
N THR A 183 16.03 -7.61 7.41
CA THR A 183 15.69 -6.35 8.11
C THR A 183 14.26 -5.91 7.91
N LEU A 184 13.57 -6.45 6.92
CA LEU A 184 12.20 -6.08 6.55
C LEU A 184 12.04 -4.58 6.23
N ILE A 185 13.11 -3.84 5.95
CA ILE A 185 13.04 -2.43 5.59
C ILE A 185 12.38 -2.25 4.22
N ARG A 186 11.93 -1.05 3.92
CA ARG A 186 11.32 -0.74 2.62
C ARG A 186 12.39 -0.68 1.53
N VAL A 187 12.07 -1.17 0.34
CA VAL A 187 12.98 -1.17 -0.81
C VAL A 187 13.46 0.24 -1.18
N GLY A 188 12.63 1.25 -1.05
CA GLY A 188 12.92 2.63 -1.43
C GLY A 188 12.16 3.05 -2.69
N ASN A 189 12.19 4.35 -2.97
CA ASN A 189 11.69 4.97 -4.19
C ASN A 189 12.38 6.32 -4.34
N ASP A 190 12.91 6.62 -5.53
CA ASP A 190 13.73 7.80 -5.81
C ASP A 190 12.95 9.11 -5.70
N GLU A 191 11.68 9.13 -6.10
CA GLU A 191 10.83 10.31 -5.98
C GLU A 191 10.65 10.74 -4.51
N TYR A 192 10.42 9.75 -3.62
CA TYR A 192 10.30 10.02 -2.18
C TYR A 192 11.64 10.40 -1.54
N ALA A 193 12.75 9.86 -2.03
CA ALA A 193 14.08 10.22 -1.55
C ALA A 193 14.41 11.67 -1.91
N LYS A 194 14.08 12.10 -3.14
CA LYS A 194 14.29 13.46 -3.63
C LYS A 194 13.33 14.47 -2.97
N GLY A 195 12.01 14.16 -2.96
CA GLY A 195 10.99 15.08 -2.49
C GLY A 195 10.90 15.21 -0.97
N ASN A 196 11.06 14.10 -0.22
CA ASN A 196 10.78 14.07 1.22
C ASN A 196 11.98 13.70 2.08
N ARG A 197 13.17 13.53 1.49
CA ARG A 197 14.37 13.03 2.19
C ARG A 197 14.09 11.77 3.00
N SER A 198 13.24 10.88 2.46
CA SER A 198 12.84 9.60 3.07
C SER A 198 13.44 8.45 2.27
N TYR A 199 14.27 7.67 2.93
CA TYR A 199 15.08 6.65 2.28
C TYR A 199 14.53 5.24 2.50
N GLY A 200 14.86 4.35 1.61
CA GLY A 200 14.72 2.91 1.71
C GLY A 200 15.95 2.27 1.07
N LEU A 201 16.02 0.96 1.02
CA LEU A 201 17.24 0.21 0.75
C LEU A 201 17.96 0.65 -0.53
N THR A 202 17.27 0.76 -1.67
CA THR A 202 17.88 1.18 -2.95
C THR A 202 18.29 2.67 -2.98
N THR A 203 17.74 3.48 -2.10
CA THR A 203 18.01 4.92 -2.02
C THR A 203 18.90 5.30 -0.84
N LEU A 204 19.43 4.31 -0.10
CA LEU A 204 20.41 4.56 0.96
C LEU A 204 21.66 5.24 0.40
N ARG A 205 22.25 6.11 1.20
CA ARG A 205 23.51 6.78 0.91
C ARG A 205 24.64 6.18 1.73
N ARG A 206 25.89 6.38 1.31
CA ARG A 206 27.10 5.91 2.00
C ARG A 206 27.11 6.27 3.50
N GLN A 207 26.70 7.49 3.83
CA GLN A 207 26.65 8.00 5.21
C GLN A 207 25.59 7.30 6.10
N HIS A 208 24.65 6.56 5.51
CA HIS A 208 23.59 5.87 6.24
C HIS A 208 24.02 4.51 6.80
N VAL A 209 25.23 4.04 6.47
CA VAL A 209 25.75 2.78 6.99
C VAL A 209 27.18 2.97 7.51
N LYS A 210 27.44 2.42 8.69
CA LYS A 210 28.77 2.25 9.26
C LYS A 210 29.08 0.76 9.35
N ILE A 211 30.28 0.36 8.92
CA ILE A 211 30.74 -1.03 8.91
C ILE A 211 31.82 -1.17 9.97
N ASP A 212 31.67 -2.21 10.79
CA ASP A 212 32.60 -2.57 11.85
C ASP A 212 32.77 -4.11 11.80
N GLY A 213 33.85 -4.54 11.12
CA GLY A 213 34.09 -5.95 10.83
C GLY A 213 32.95 -6.59 10.04
N SER A 214 32.19 -7.47 10.67
CA SER A 214 31.02 -8.13 10.05
C SER A 214 29.69 -7.45 10.38
N VAL A 215 29.71 -6.38 11.14
CA VAL A 215 28.49 -5.67 11.61
C VAL A 215 28.26 -4.43 10.78
N LEU A 216 27.08 -4.34 10.15
CA LEU A 216 26.59 -3.16 9.46
C LEU A 216 25.59 -2.45 10.36
N ARG A 217 25.83 -1.20 10.69
CA ARG A 217 24.90 -0.33 11.46
C ARG A 217 24.28 0.68 10.52
N PHE A 218 22.95 0.59 10.36
CA PHE A 218 22.18 1.48 9.50
C PHE A 218 21.47 2.54 10.34
N THR A 219 21.58 3.81 9.90
CA THR A 219 20.85 4.94 10.51
C THR A 219 20.41 5.89 9.42
N PHE A 220 19.09 6.03 9.22
CA PHE A 220 18.53 6.89 8.19
C PHE A 220 17.08 7.28 8.47
N ARG A 221 16.61 8.32 7.81
CA ARG A 221 15.22 8.77 7.86
C ARG A 221 14.37 7.97 6.88
N GLY A 222 13.46 7.14 7.38
CA GLY A 222 12.55 6.30 6.59
C GLY A 222 11.22 6.98 6.26
N LYS A 223 10.26 6.19 5.80
CA LYS A 223 8.90 6.65 5.44
C LYS A 223 8.25 7.43 6.59
N SER A 224 7.55 8.51 6.25
CA SER A 224 6.87 9.40 7.20
C SER A 224 7.81 10.12 8.17
N GLY A 225 9.11 10.18 7.85
CA GLY A 225 10.13 10.84 8.68
C GLY A 225 10.59 10.02 9.88
N VAL A 226 10.16 8.77 10.02
CA VAL A 226 10.56 7.90 11.15
C VAL A 226 12.04 7.56 11.02
N GLN A 227 12.80 7.80 12.09
CA GLN A 227 14.20 7.41 12.16
C GLN A 227 14.30 5.88 12.22
N GLN A 228 15.10 5.32 11.32
CA GLN A 228 15.41 3.89 11.30
C GLN A 228 16.83 3.70 11.82
N ALA A 229 17.00 2.80 12.80
CA ALA A 229 18.30 2.41 13.35
C ALA A 229 18.29 0.91 13.64
N PHE A 230 19.15 0.15 12.99
CA PHE A 230 19.28 -1.30 13.19
C PHE A 230 20.66 -1.78 12.79
N SER A 231 21.00 -3.00 13.20
CA SER A 231 22.27 -3.63 12.85
C SER A 231 22.05 -4.99 12.19
N VAL A 232 22.94 -5.35 11.28
CA VAL A 232 22.99 -6.66 10.63
C VAL A 232 24.39 -7.22 10.76
N THR A 233 24.51 -8.42 11.29
CA THR A 233 25.79 -9.15 11.32
C THR A 233 25.80 -10.14 10.17
N ASP A 234 26.65 -9.86 9.17
CA ASP A 234 26.86 -10.71 7.99
C ASP A 234 28.18 -10.32 7.30
N LYS A 235 29.18 -11.16 7.47
CA LYS A 235 30.55 -10.91 6.94
C LYS A 235 30.58 -10.71 5.43
N ARG A 236 29.74 -11.48 4.69
CA ARG A 236 29.71 -11.37 3.22
C ARG A 236 29.04 -10.07 2.77
N ILE A 237 27.90 -9.74 3.37
CA ILE A 237 27.20 -8.47 3.09
C ILE A 237 28.07 -7.27 3.48
N ALA A 238 28.78 -7.34 4.62
CA ALA A 238 29.68 -6.27 5.04
C ALA A 238 30.77 -6.01 3.99
N ARG A 239 31.40 -7.06 3.45
CA ARG A 239 32.41 -6.95 2.38
C ARG A 239 31.82 -6.33 1.12
N ILE A 240 30.66 -6.81 0.64
CA ILE A 240 30.01 -6.27 -0.56
C ILE A 240 29.63 -4.80 -0.38
N VAL A 241 29.09 -4.43 0.79
CA VAL A 241 28.72 -3.03 1.09
C VAL A 241 29.97 -2.16 1.20
N GLN A 242 31.08 -2.68 1.73
CA GLN A 242 32.37 -1.96 1.74
C GLN A 242 32.84 -1.67 0.31
N SER A 243 32.87 -2.68 -0.57
CA SER A 243 33.23 -2.49 -1.98
C SER A 243 32.31 -1.48 -2.68
N CYS A 244 31.00 -1.44 -2.33
CA CYS A 244 30.09 -0.39 -2.82
C CYS A 244 30.43 1.00 -2.28
N GLN A 245 30.88 1.12 -1.02
CA GLN A 245 31.28 2.38 -0.42
C GLN A 245 32.59 2.92 -1.04
N ASP A 246 33.47 2.06 -1.51
CA ASP A 246 34.72 2.45 -2.15
C ASP A 246 34.49 3.03 -3.56
N LEU A 247 33.36 2.72 -4.21
CA LEU A 247 32.95 3.34 -5.46
C LEU A 247 32.52 4.80 -5.24
N PRO A 248 32.97 5.78 -6.04
CA PRO A 248 32.53 7.16 -5.94
C PRO A 248 31.03 7.31 -6.25
N GLY A 249 30.39 8.33 -5.62
CA GLY A 249 28.97 8.64 -5.75
C GLY A 249 28.23 8.61 -4.40
N TRP A 250 27.00 9.12 -4.35
CA TRP A 250 26.23 9.31 -3.13
C TRP A 250 25.46 8.06 -2.70
N GLU A 251 24.97 7.29 -3.68
CA GLU A 251 24.17 6.09 -3.46
C GLU A 251 25.06 4.98 -2.88
N LEU A 252 24.46 4.19 -1.98
CA LEU A 252 25.15 3.05 -1.36
C LEU A 252 25.30 1.88 -2.35
N PHE A 253 24.18 1.44 -2.95
CA PHE A 253 24.17 0.25 -3.80
C PHE A 253 24.37 0.60 -5.26
N LYS A 254 25.58 0.36 -5.72
CA LYS A 254 26.05 0.57 -7.10
C LYS A 254 26.76 -0.67 -7.61
N TYR A 255 26.70 -0.86 -8.90
CA TYR A 255 27.44 -1.91 -9.61
C TYR A 255 28.21 -1.31 -10.78
N VAL A 256 29.17 -2.08 -11.29
CA VAL A 256 29.92 -1.75 -12.50
C VAL A 256 29.36 -2.60 -13.63
N ASN A 257 28.92 -2.00 -14.73
CA ASN A 257 28.41 -2.70 -15.90
C ASN A 257 29.56 -3.21 -16.79
N GLY A 258 29.22 -3.94 -17.87
CA GLY A 258 30.19 -4.50 -18.81
C GLY A 258 31.09 -3.45 -19.48
N ASP A 259 30.67 -2.19 -19.55
CA ASP A 259 31.44 -1.07 -20.11
C ASP A 259 32.30 -0.34 -19.06
N GLY A 260 32.40 -0.88 -17.84
CA GLY A 260 33.09 -0.23 -16.73
C GLY A 260 32.37 0.97 -16.13
N LYS A 261 31.13 1.25 -16.55
CA LYS A 261 30.33 2.37 -16.04
C LYS A 261 29.58 1.96 -14.76
N ARG A 262 29.56 2.89 -13.80
CA ARG A 262 28.85 2.71 -12.53
C ARG A 262 27.36 3.02 -12.71
N GLN A 263 26.52 2.18 -12.14
CA GLN A 263 25.08 2.34 -12.13
C GLN A 263 24.52 2.01 -10.75
N SER A 264 23.52 2.77 -10.31
CA SER A 264 22.77 2.49 -9.07
C SER A 264 21.64 1.52 -9.36
N ILE A 265 21.32 0.64 -8.38
CA ILE A 265 20.15 -0.20 -8.49
C ILE A 265 18.90 0.55 -8.08
N THR A 266 17.80 0.25 -8.73
CA THR A 266 16.47 0.83 -8.45
C THR A 266 15.54 -0.17 -7.77
N SER A 267 14.39 0.29 -7.27
CA SER A 267 13.34 -0.60 -6.77
C SER A 267 12.79 -1.54 -7.85
N ASP A 268 12.81 -1.09 -9.10
CA ASP A 268 12.32 -1.89 -10.23
C ASP A 268 13.29 -3.02 -10.57
N ASP A 269 14.61 -2.77 -10.48
CA ASP A 269 15.64 -3.79 -10.64
C ASP A 269 15.52 -4.90 -9.57
N VAL A 270 15.27 -4.50 -8.31
CA VAL A 270 15.06 -5.46 -7.22
C VAL A 270 13.78 -6.29 -7.46
N ASN A 271 12.69 -5.65 -7.85
CA ASN A 271 11.45 -6.36 -8.14
C ASN A 271 11.58 -7.27 -9.37
N GLU A 272 12.34 -6.87 -10.39
CA GLU A 272 12.61 -7.69 -11.56
C GLU A 272 13.43 -8.94 -11.18
N TYR A 273 14.49 -8.78 -10.39
CA TYR A 273 15.26 -9.90 -9.85
C TYR A 273 14.40 -10.89 -9.08
N LEU A 274 13.49 -10.39 -8.24
CA LEU A 274 12.56 -11.23 -7.46
C LEU A 274 11.58 -11.98 -8.36
N ARG A 275 11.05 -11.34 -9.42
CA ARG A 275 10.13 -11.96 -10.37
C ARG A 275 10.79 -13.07 -11.19
N GLN A 276 12.08 -12.95 -11.51
CA GLN A 276 12.83 -13.98 -12.23
C GLN A 276 12.93 -15.28 -11.44
N VAL A 277 12.88 -15.22 -10.11
CA VAL A 277 13.00 -16.41 -9.24
C VAL A 277 11.65 -16.86 -8.71
N GLY A 278 10.86 -15.93 -8.19
CA GLY A 278 9.62 -16.21 -7.48
C GLY A 278 8.35 -16.05 -8.32
N GLY A 279 8.50 -15.75 -9.62
CA GLY A 279 7.36 -15.52 -10.52
C GLY A 279 6.82 -14.08 -10.47
N HIS A 280 5.98 -13.76 -11.43
CA HIS A 280 5.52 -12.39 -11.73
C HIS A 280 4.77 -11.66 -10.61
N LYS A 281 4.29 -12.38 -9.60
CA LYS A 281 3.55 -11.81 -8.47
C LYS A 281 4.44 -11.37 -7.30
N VAL A 282 5.71 -11.80 -7.25
CA VAL A 282 6.61 -11.52 -6.13
C VAL A 282 7.22 -10.13 -6.23
N SER A 283 7.32 -9.45 -5.10
CA SER A 283 7.90 -8.13 -4.97
C SER A 283 8.59 -7.92 -3.61
N ALA A 284 9.43 -6.91 -3.52
CA ALA A 284 10.09 -6.52 -2.27
C ALA A 284 9.11 -6.23 -1.10
N LYS A 285 7.87 -5.83 -1.42
CA LYS A 285 6.83 -5.60 -0.42
C LYS A 285 6.42 -6.89 0.30
N ASP A 286 6.51 -8.04 -0.38
CA ASP A 286 6.04 -9.31 0.18
C ASP A 286 6.92 -9.78 1.34
N PHE A 287 8.23 -9.51 1.33
CA PHE A 287 9.11 -9.75 2.47
C PHE A 287 8.62 -9.05 3.73
N ARG A 288 8.22 -7.79 3.60
CA ARG A 288 7.75 -7.00 4.74
C ARG A 288 6.38 -7.46 5.23
N THR A 289 5.49 -7.85 4.32
CA THR A 289 4.18 -8.39 4.67
C THR A 289 4.33 -9.74 5.36
N TRP A 290 5.12 -10.65 4.81
CA TRP A 290 5.44 -11.96 5.37
C TRP A 290 6.12 -11.84 6.74
N GLY A 291 7.24 -11.11 6.80
CA GLY A 291 7.97 -10.92 8.04
C GLY A 291 7.13 -10.28 9.14
N GLY A 292 6.32 -9.27 8.82
CA GLY A 292 5.40 -8.66 9.77
C GLY A 292 4.34 -9.64 10.29
N THR A 293 3.85 -10.54 9.43
CA THR A 293 2.90 -11.59 9.83
C THR A 293 3.56 -12.63 10.76
N ILE A 294 4.77 -13.07 10.44
CA ILE A 294 5.53 -14.00 11.31
C ILE A 294 5.83 -13.35 12.65
N LEU A 295 6.28 -12.10 12.67
CA LEU A 295 6.52 -11.37 13.92
C LEU A 295 5.25 -11.24 14.76
N ALA A 296 4.10 -10.96 14.15
CA ALA A 296 2.82 -10.89 14.86
C ALA A 296 2.40 -12.25 15.42
N ALA A 297 2.58 -13.34 14.65
CA ALA A 297 2.28 -14.68 15.12
C ALA A 297 3.17 -15.10 16.31
N VAL A 298 4.47 -14.78 16.25
CA VAL A 298 5.41 -15.04 17.36
C VAL A 298 5.02 -14.23 18.60
N ALA A 299 4.79 -12.93 18.45
CA ALA A 299 4.41 -12.06 19.57
C ALA A 299 3.09 -12.50 20.24
N LEU A 300 2.07 -12.88 19.43
CA LEU A 300 0.81 -13.41 19.96
C LEU A 300 0.98 -14.75 20.68
N ARG A 301 1.84 -15.63 20.18
CA ARG A 301 2.16 -16.90 20.83
C ARG A 301 2.84 -16.70 22.19
N GLU A 302 3.78 -15.74 22.28
CA GLU A 302 4.48 -15.42 23.51
C GLU A 302 3.56 -14.82 24.60
N VAL A 303 2.59 -14.03 24.18
CA VAL A 303 1.59 -13.45 25.10
C VAL A 303 0.61 -14.52 25.62
N GLY A 304 0.34 -15.55 24.83
CA GLY A 304 -0.53 -16.68 25.22
C GLY A 304 -2.04 -16.36 25.16
N PRO A 305 -2.88 -17.32 25.58
CA PRO A 305 -4.34 -17.17 25.57
C PRO A 305 -4.80 -16.13 26.60
N ALA A 306 -5.92 -15.48 26.29
CA ALA A 306 -6.53 -14.47 27.15
C ALA A 306 -7.90 -14.96 27.64
N PRO A 307 -8.17 -14.97 28.95
CA PRO A 307 -9.42 -15.45 29.52
C PRO A 307 -10.61 -14.52 29.25
N THR A 308 -10.35 -13.26 28.91
CA THR A 308 -11.41 -12.27 28.64
C THR A 308 -11.18 -11.53 27.31
N LYS A 309 -12.28 -11.07 26.70
CA LYS A 309 -12.22 -10.26 25.48
C LYS A 309 -11.37 -8.97 25.66
N ARG A 310 -11.40 -8.39 26.86
CA ARG A 310 -10.61 -7.18 27.20
C ARG A 310 -9.11 -7.49 27.18
N GLU A 311 -8.70 -8.61 27.74
CA GLU A 311 -7.31 -9.06 27.75
C GLU A 311 -6.86 -9.48 26.36
N ALA A 312 -7.69 -10.20 25.59
CA ALA A 312 -7.42 -10.54 24.21
C ALA A 312 -7.13 -9.27 23.37
N THR A 313 -7.96 -8.22 23.53
CA THR A 313 -7.74 -6.95 22.85
C THR A 313 -6.43 -6.28 23.28
N ARG A 314 -6.10 -6.31 24.56
CA ARG A 314 -4.83 -5.78 25.08
C ARG A 314 -3.63 -6.54 24.52
N ASN A 315 -3.71 -7.86 24.47
CA ASN A 315 -2.67 -8.74 23.96
C ASN A 315 -2.42 -8.50 22.45
N ILE A 316 -3.49 -8.39 21.66
CA ILE A 316 -3.42 -8.05 20.24
C ILE A 316 -2.75 -6.69 20.05
N ASN A 317 -3.16 -5.68 20.82
CA ASN A 317 -2.58 -4.34 20.71
C ASN A 317 -1.09 -4.35 21.05
N ARG A 318 -0.67 -5.08 22.09
CA ARG A 318 0.74 -5.23 22.47
C ARG A 318 1.55 -5.89 21.36
N ALA A 319 1.06 -6.97 20.76
CA ALA A 319 1.71 -7.63 19.64
C ALA A 319 1.83 -6.70 18.43
N ILE A 320 0.78 -5.92 18.12
CA ILE A 320 0.81 -4.93 17.04
C ILE A 320 1.86 -3.85 17.31
N ASP A 321 1.96 -3.35 18.55
CA ASP A 321 2.94 -2.32 18.92
C ASP A 321 4.37 -2.83 18.75
N GLU A 322 4.67 -4.04 19.21
CA GLU A 322 5.98 -4.68 19.05
C GLU A 322 6.36 -4.86 17.56
N VAL A 323 5.42 -5.37 16.77
CA VAL A 323 5.64 -5.51 15.31
C VAL A 323 5.83 -4.16 14.63
N ALA A 324 5.05 -3.15 15.04
CA ALA A 324 5.18 -1.80 14.49
C ALA A 324 6.57 -1.21 14.80
N GLU A 325 7.07 -1.38 16.00
CA GLU A 325 8.42 -0.95 16.41
C GLU A 325 9.49 -1.66 15.58
N ARG A 326 9.48 -3.00 15.50
CA ARG A 326 10.44 -3.78 14.71
C ARG A 326 10.42 -3.43 13.22
N LEU A 327 9.26 -3.12 12.69
CA LEU A 327 9.11 -2.68 11.30
C LEU A 327 9.41 -1.19 11.09
N GLY A 328 9.64 -0.40 12.13
CA GLY A 328 9.74 1.06 12.04
C GLY A 328 8.48 1.68 11.43
N ASN A 329 7.31 1.20 11.86
CA ASN A 329 6.01 1.76 11.52
C ASN A 329 5.52 2.66 12.65
N THR A 330 4.71 3.67 12.30
CA THR A 330 3.86 4.33 13.28
C THR A 330 2.62 3.46 13.50
N ARG A 331 2.13 3.41 14.74
CA ARG A 331 0.81 2.85 15.03
C ARG A 331 -0.25 3.64 14.24
N ALA A 332 -1.12 2.95 13.54
CA ALA A 332 -2.22 3.56 12.78
C ALA A 332 -3.47 3.70 13.65
#